data_2ed5364a23bce1fec6d7ba0ba67acab7
#
_entry.id   2ed5364a23bce1fec6d7ba0ba67acab7
#
_cell.length_a   1.000
_cell.length_b   1.000
_cell.length_c   1.000
_cell.angle_alpha   90.00
_cell.angle_beta   90.00
_cell.angle_gamma   90.00
#
_symmetry.space_group_name_H-M   'P 1'
#
loop_
_entity.id
_entity.type
_entity.pdbx_description
1 polymer ?
#
loop_
_entity_poly.entity_id
_entity_poly.type
_entity_poly.pdbx_seq_one_letter_code
_entity_poly.pdbx_strand_id
1 'polypeptide(L)'
;MQIAIVDDRAEDREELSACLENYMKRHQLDYTLTEFEDGENFLKAAAQVNFQLVFMDIYMENMDGMEAARRLRQKNRLCKIVFLTITEDYARMGYSLSASYYLLKPLSLHQADFEEAMELCQLKPPYEVMTLSVMADRQKLELPTEKILYIDYQNRMTRIHTAERVIPVSGGFQEVTAALQKDRRFLPCYRGVLINMDYISQVDSQTFRLINGEALPIALRNGKQLRETYRQYVFSGMGRIV
;
A
#
# COMPACT_ATOMS: atom_id res chain seq x y z
N MET A 1 -13.69 -3.68 4.09
CA MET A 1 -12.65 -2.66 3.86
C MET A 1 -12.98 -1.42 4.67
N GLN A 2 -12.00 -0.79 5.33
CA GLN A 2 -12.22 0.44 6.11
C GLN A 2 -11.87 1.67 5.27
N ILE A 3 -12.83 2.57 5.07
CA ILE A 3 -12.70 3.79 4.28
C ILE A 3 -13.00 4.97 5.19
N ALA A 4 -12.23 6.05 5.04
CA ALA A 4 -12.51 7.33 5.70
C ALA A 4 -12.81 8.42 4.67
N ILE A 5 -13.71 9.32 5.02
CA ILE A 5 -13.90 10.62 4.39
C ILE A 5 -13.57 11.68 5.43
N VAL A 6 -12.70 12.61 5.08
CA VAL A 6 -12.26 13.71 5.96
C VAL A 6 -12.46 15.02 5.22
N ASP A 7 -13.46 15.78 5.63
CA ASP A 7 -13.90 17.01 4.97
C ASP A 7 -14.73 17.81 5.97
N ASP A 8 -14.51 19.11 6.14
CA ASP A 8 -15.26 19.92 7.09
C ASP A 8 -16.67 20.30 6.60
N ARG A 9 -16.94 20.15 5.29
CA ARG A 9 -18.25 20.42 4.67
C ARG A 9 -19.12 19.19 4.59
N ALA A 10 -20.27 19.21 5.24
CA ALA A 10 -21.20 18.09 5.25
C ALA A 10 -21.71 17.71 3.85
N GLU A 11 -21.99 18.74 2.99
CA GLU A 11 -22.49 18.53 1.64
C GLU A 11 -21.47 17.76 0.78
N ASP A 12 -20.18 18.05 0.90
CA ASP A 12 -19.12 17.39 0.16
C ASP A 12 -18.95 15.92 0.64
N ARG A 13 -19.10 15.68 1.97
CA ARG A 13 -19.10 14.30 2.51
C ARG A 13 -20.29 13.49 1.98
N GLU A 14 -21.50 14.07 1.95
CA GLU A 14 -22.70 13.41 1.45
C GLU A 14 -22.56 13.09 -0.05
N GLU A 15 -22.07 14.02 -0.88
CA GLU A 15 -21.84 13.80 -2.31
C GLU A 15 -20.86 12.64 -2.55
N LEU A 16 -19.74 12.65 -1.83
CA LEU A 16 -18.71 11.62 -1.96
C LEU A 16 -19.21 10.26 -1.44
N SER A 17 -19.94 10.26 -0.32
CA SER A 17 -20.54 9.05 0.25
C SER A 17 -21.50 8.39 -0.74
N ALA A 18 -22.33 9.18 -1.42
CA ALA A 18 -23.25 8.68 -2.45
C ALA A 18 -22.50 8.11 -3.68
N CYS A 19 -21.45 8.78 -4.15
CA CYS A 19 -20.61 8.28 -5.24
C CYS A 19 -19.94 6.95 -4.86
N LEU A 20 -19.40 6.88 -3.63
CA LEU A 20 -18.75 5.69 -3.11
C LEU A 20 -19.71 4.52 -2.97
N GLU A 21 -20.90 4.74 -2.40
CA GLU A 21 -21.92 3.70 -2.27
C GLU A 21 -22.31 3.11 -3.64
N ASN A 22 -22.53 3.97 -4.64
CA ASN A 22 -22.85 3.53 -5.98
C ASN A 22 -21.73 2.69 -6.61
N TYR A 23 -20.47 3.11 -6.44
CA TYR A 23 -19.30 2.39 -6.93
C TYR A 23 -19.19 1.02 -6.26
N MET A 24 -19.22 0.98 -4.92
CA MET A 24 -19.09 -0.25 -4.13
C MET A 24 -20.17 -1.26 -4.44
N LYS A 25 -21.41 -0.80 -4.59
CA LYS A 25 -22.56 -1.65 -4.96
C LYS A 25 -22.40 -2.25 -6.36
N ARG A 26 -21.97 -1.46 -7.35
CA ARG A 26 -21.72 -1.96 -8.73
C ARG A 26 -20.62 -3.00 -8.77
N HIS A 27 -19.58 -2.84 -7.95
CA HIS A 27 -18.43 -3.74 -7.91
C HIS A 27 -18.53 -4.84 -6.86
N GLN A 28 -19.67 -4.93 -6.13
CA GLN A 28 -19.94 -5.93 -5.08
C GLN A 28 -18.83 -5.97 -4.02
N LEU A 29 -18.39 -4.79 -3.56
CA LEU A 29 -17.32 -4.63 -2.57
C LEU A 29 -17.89 -4.33 -1.19
N ASP A 30 -17.53 -5.12 -0.19
CA ASP A 30 -17.89 -4.86 1.21
C ASP A 30 -16.97 -3.80 1.82
N TYR A 31 -17.59 -2.79 2.45
CA TYR A 31 -16.85 -1.71 3.09
C TYR A 31 -17.55 -1.20 4.35
N THR A 32 -16.79 -0.51 5.18
CA THR A 32 -17.27 0.30 6.30
C THR A 32 -16.76 1.71 6.08
N LEU A 33 -17.67 2.67 6.05
CA LEU A 33 -17.35 4.08 5.89
C LEU A 33 -17.38 4.78 7.25
N THR A 34 -16.40 5.62 7.50
CA THR A 34 -16.37 6.52 8.65
C THR A 34 -16.08 7.94 8.17
N GLU A 35 -16.89 8.88 8.59
CA GLU A 35 -16.76 10.30 8.22
C GLU A 35 -16.16 11.10 9.37
N PHE A 36 -15.33 12.10 9.02
CA PHE A 36 -14.67 13.00 9.95
C PHE A 36 -14.79 14.43 9.42
N GLU A 37 -15.05 15.35 10.32
CA GLU A 37 -15.16 16.79 10.02
C GLU A 37 -13.80 17.49 10.09
N ASP A 38 -12.79 16.84 10.63
CA ASP A 38 -11.45 17.39 10.79
C ASP A 38 -10.34 16.33 10.80
N GLY A 39 -9.12 16.76 10.48
CA GLY A 39 -7.95 15.89 10.42
C GLY A 39 -7.50 15.35 11.77
N GLU A 40 -7.76 16.03 12.89
CA GLU A 40 -7.34 15.58 14.23
C GLU A 40 -8.15 14.38 14.69
N ASN A 41 -9.48 14.44 14.56
CA ASN A 41 -10.37 13.33 14.90
C ASN A 41 -10.11 12.11 14.01
N PHE A 42 -9.87 12.36 12.71
CA PHE A 42 -9.42 11.30 11.82
C PHE A 42 -8.14 10.64 12.30
N LEU A 43 -7.09 11.41 12.63
CA LEU A 43 -5.81 10.85 13.09
C LEU A 43 -5.91 10.09 14.41
N LYS A 44 -6.79 10.51 15.32
CA LYS A 44 -7.11 9.77 16.56
C LYS A 44 -7.72 8.41 16.23
N ALA A 45 -8.68 8.36 15.30
CA ALA A 45 -9.31 7.12 14.85
C ALA A 45 -8.31 6.23 14.08
N ALA A 46 -7.48 6.80 13.23
CA ALA A 46 -6.45 6.09 12.45
C ALA A 46 -5.33 5.48 13.32
N ALA A 47 -5.23 5.85 14.60
CA ALA A 47 -4.35 5.19 15.56
C ALA A 47 -4.90 3.82 16.02
N GLN A 48 -6.21 3.60 15.89
CA GLN A 48 -6.90 2.39 16.34
C GLN A 48 -7.47 1.56 15.18
N VAL A 49 -7.86 2.22 14.09
CA VAL A 49 -8.46 1.62 12.89
C VAL A 49 -7.48 1.71 11.73
N ASN A 50 -7.26 0.59 11.07
CA ASN A 50 -6.41 0.54 9.88
C ASN A 50 -7.24 0.85 8.63
N PHE A 51 -7.32 2.11 8.24
CA PHE A 51 -7.99 2.53 7.01
C PHE A 51 -7.17 2.12 5.78
N GLN A 52 -7.86 1.55 4.78
CA GLN A 52 -7.28 1.16 3.50
C GLN A 52 -7.35 2.28 2.47
N LEU A 53 -8.38 3.13 2.56
CA LEU A 53 -8.58 4.28 1.70
C LEU A 53 -9.04 5.46 2.54
N VAL A 54 -8.51 6.63 2.24
CA VAL A 54 -8.94 7.91 2.82
C VAL A 54 -9.14 8.91 1.70
N PHE A 55 -10.33 9.47 1.64
CA PHE A 55 -10.59 10.70 0.91
C PHE A 55 -10.36 11.87 1.85
N MET A 56 -9.51 12.81 1.46
CA MET A 56 -9.05 13.88 2.34
C MET A 56 -9.20 15.23 1.64
N ASP A 57 -10.05 16.09 2.18
CA ASP A 57 -10.04 17.47 1.72
C ASP A 57 -8.71 18.14 2.06
N ILE A 58 -8.18 18.94 1.15
CA ILE A 58 -6.96 19.70 1.36
C ILE A 58 -7.25 20.91 2.26
N TYR A 59 -8.38 21.58 2.03
CA TYR A 59 -8.72 22.82 2.70
C TYR A 59 -9.70 22.60 3.84
N MET A 60 -9.20 22.40 5.04
CA MET A 60 -9.99 22.31 6.27
C MET A 60 -9.54 23.38 7.27
N GLU A 61 -10.47 23.88 8.11
CA GLU A 61 -10.22 25.03 8.99
C GLU A 61 -9.07 24.84 10.00
N ASN A 62 -8.98 23.68 10.68
CA ASN A 62 -8.05 23.50 11.81
C ASN A 62 -6.73 22.85 11.42
N MET A 63 -6.77 21.83 10.59
CA MET A 63 -5.60 21.11 10.10
C MET A 63 -5.80 20.86 8.62
N ASP A 64 -4.88 21.33 7.78
CA ASP A 64 -4.96 21.04 6.36
C ASP A 64 -4.76 19.55 6.08
N GLY A 65 -5.40 19.05 4.99
CA GLY A 65 -5.37 17.65 4.64
C GLY A 65 -3.98 17.14 4.30
N MET A 66 -3.07 18.01 3.83
CA MET A 66 -1.69 17.64 3.52
C MET A 66 -0.91 17.30 4.80
N GLU A 67 -1.12 18.07 5.87
CA GLU A 67 -0.51 17.78 7.17
C GLU A 67 -1.11 16.52 7.80
N ALA A 68 -2.43 16.35 7.71
CA ALA A 68 -3.09 15.12 8.17
C ALA A 68 -2.55 13.88 7.43
N ALA A 69 -2.41 13.96 6.11
CA ALA A 69 -1.84 12.91 5.29
C ALA A 69 -0.37 12.61 5.65
N ARG A 70 0.44 13.64 5.91
CA ARG A 70 1.84 13.48 6.33
C ARG A 70 1.95 12.72 7.64
N ARG A 71 1.10 13.05 8.64
CA ARG A 71 1.04 12.34 9.93
C ARG A 71 0.53 10.92 9.79
N LEU A 72 -0.48 10.69 8.92
CA LEU A 72 -0.96 9.36 8.61
C LEU A 72 0.15 8.49 8.02
N ARG A 73 0.93 9.02 7.06
CA ARG A 73 2.04 8.29 6.40
C ARG A 73 3.12 7.81 7.37
N GLN A 74 3.34 8.50 8.48
CA GLN A 74 4.29 8.06 9.51
C GLN A 74 3.84 6.77 10.21
N LYS A 75 2.53 6.53 10.29
CA LYS A 75 1.95 5.37 10.99
C LYS A 75 1.39 4.31 10.03
N ASN A 76 0.74 4.73 8.97
CA ASN A 76 0.12 3.86 7.96
C ASN A 76 0.57 4.28 6.56
N ARG A 77 1.61 3.61 6.07
CA ARG A 77 2.15 3.84 4.72
C ARG A 77 1.31 3.21 3.62
N LEU A 78 0.41 2.29 3.98
CA LEU A 78 -0.37 1.47 3.04
C LEU A 78 -1.70 2.09 2.64
N CYS A 79 -2.21 2.95 3.48
CA CYS A 79 -3.48 3.61 3.24
C CYS A 79 -3.41 4.36 1.91
N LYS A 80 -4.34 4.12 1.01
CA LYS A 80 -4.51 4.92 -0.19
C LYS A 80 -5.07 6.28 0.20
N ILE A 81 -4.50 7.36 -0.33
CA ILE A 81 -4.98 8.72 -0.07
C ILE A 81 -5.42 9.31 -1.39
N VAL A 82 -6.66 9.72 -1.45
CA VAL A 82 -7.24 10.51 -2.54
C VAL A 82 -7.54 11.89 -1.98
N PHE A 83 -6.87 12.90 -2.50
CA PHE A 83 -7.15 14.27 -2.09
C PHE A 83 -8.36 14.83 -2.84
N LEU A 84 -9.15 15.61 -2.13
CA LEU A 84 -10.22 16.44 -2.66
C LEU A 84 -9.74 17.89 -2.68
N THR A 85 -10.02 18.62 -3.75
CA THR A 85 -9.58 20.00 -3.89
C THR A 85 -10.49 20.81 -4.80
N ILE A 86 -10.53 22.09 -4.61
CA ILE A 86 -11.23 23.05 -5.49
C ILE A 86 -10.33 23.59 -6.61
N THR A 87 -9.01 23.27 -6.62
CA THR A 87 -8.05 23.79 -7.60
C THR A 87 -7.09 22.70 -8.10
N GLU A 88 -6.61 22.86 -9.34
CA GLU A 88 -5.62 21.95 -9.94
C GLU A 88 -4.17 22.18 -9.45
N ASP A 89 -3.92 23.28 -8.73
CA ASP A 89 -2.56 23.72 -8.39
C ASP A 89 -1.79 22.75 -7.46
N TYR A 90 -2.52 21.95 -6.68
CA TYR A 90 -1.94 21.04 -5.68
C TYR A 90 -1.47 19.69 -6.24
N ALA A 91 -1.83 19.33 -7.47
CA ALA A 91 -1.37 18.10 -8.10
C ALA A 91 0.16 17.99 -8.14
N ARG A 92 0.87 19.14 -8.21
CA ARG A 92 2.34 19.21 -8.20
C ARG A 92 2.95 19.01 -6.81
N MET A 93 2.26 19.39 -5.73
CA MET A 93 2.76 19.25 -4.35
C MET A 93 2.55 17.85 -3.78
N GLY A 94 1.60 17.11 -4.30
CA GLY A 94 1.23 15.79 -3.81
C GLY A 94 2.19 14.66 -4.15
N TYR A 95 3.13 14.86 -5.06
CA TYR A 95 4.19 13.88 -5.32
C TYR A 95 4.99 13.53 -4.07
N SER A 96 5.12 14.46 -3.11
CA SER A 96 5.88 14.23 -1.87
C SER A 96 5.15 13.39 -0.82
N LEU A 97 3.82 13.21 -0.93
CA LEU A 97 2.99 12.49 0.05
C LEU A 97 2.48 11.14 -0.44
N SER A 98 2.91 10.70 -1.63
CA SER A 98 2.46 9.43 -2.24
C SER A 98 0.93 9.32 -2.26
N ALA A 99 0.25 10.41 -2.67
CA ALA A 99 -1.18 10.39 -2.92
C ALA A 99 -1.48 9.45 -4.08
N SER A 100 -2.59 8.72 -3.97
CA SER A 100 -3.03 7.81 -5.04
C SER A 100 -3.72 8.57 -6.17
N TYR A 101 -4.42 9.65 -5.84
CA TYR A 101 -5.13 10.48 -6.82
C TYR A 101 -5.50 11.85 -6.26
N TYR A 102 -5.91 12.78 -7.13
CA TYR A 102 -6.48 14.08 -6.84
C TYR A 102 -7.82 14.23 -7.55
N LEU A 103 -8.87 14.55 -6.81
CA LEU A 103 -10.20 14.79 -7.32
C LEU A 103 -10.60 16.24 -7.16
N LEU A 104 -11.14 16.83 -8.21
CA LEU A 104 -11.72 18.15 -8.16
C LEU A 104 -13.16 18.11 -7.63
N LYS A 105 -13.49 19.08 -6.79
CA LYS A 105 -14.86 19.35 -6.35
C LYS A 105 -15.57 20.31 -7.33
N PRO A 106 -16.89 20.18 -7.58
CA PRO A 106 -17.77 19.15 -7.06
C PRO A 106 -17.62 17.82 -7.87
N LEU A 107 -17.78 16.69 -7.19
CA LEU A 107 -17.60 15.36 -7.80
C LEU A 107 -18.64 15.05 -8.87
N SER A 108 -19.82 15.66 -8.79
CA SER A 108 -20.88 15.52 -9.79
C SER A 108 -20.44 15.91 -11.21
N LEU A 109 -19.46 16.80 -11.35
CA LEU A 109 -18.86 17.19 -12.62
C LEU A 109 -17.66 16.31 -13.02
N HIS A 110 -17.12 15.51 -12.08
CA HIS A 110 -15.87 14.76 -12.22
C HIS A 110 -16.06 13.25 -11.96
N GLN A 111 -17.19 12.69 -12.36
CA GLN A 111 -17.49 11.27 -12.14
C GLN A 111 -16.48 10.33 -12.80
N ALA A 112 -15.98 10.68 -14.00
CA ALA A 112 -14.97 9.88 -14.69
C ALA A 112 -13.65 9.84 -13.90
N ASP A 113 -13.23 10.97 -13.33
CA ASP A 113 -12.03 11.08 -12.54
C ASP A 113 -12.18 10.29 -11.21
N PHE A 114 -13.38 10.28 -10.62
CA PHE A 114 -13.68 9.45 -9.46
C PHE A 114 -13.56 7.95 -9.77
N GLU A 115 -14.12 7.49 -10.91
CA GLU A 115 -13.98 6.09 -11.33
C GLU A 115 -12.50 5.72 -11.54
N GLU A 116 -11.73 6.57 -12.21
CA GLU A 116 -10.30 6.38 -12.41
C GLU A 116 -9.54 6.35 -11.09
N ALA A 117 -9.86 7.25 -10.15
CA ALA A 117 -9.26 7.25 -8.82
C ALA A 117 -9.51 5.94 -8.07
N MET A 118 -10.75 5.43 -8.14
CA MET A 118 -11.13 4.16 -7.52
C MET A 118 -10.40 2.98 -8.15
N GLU A 119 -10.26 2.96 -9.48
CA GLU A 119 -9.50 1.93 -10.19
C GLU A 119 -8.02 1.96 -9.82
N LEU A 120 -7.41 3.15 -9.76
CA LEU A 120 -6.00 3.33 -9.36
C LEU A 120 -5.76 2.99 -7.89
N CYS A 121 -6.74 3.22 -7.02
CA CYS A 121 -6.69 2.75 -5.65
C CYS A 121 -6.73 1.24 -5.55
N GLN A 122 -7.10 0.54 -6.62
CA GLN A 122 -7.17 -0.94 -6.69
C GLN A 122 -7.86 -1.54 -5.45
N LEU A 123 -9.07 -1.03 -5.17
CA LEU A 123 -9.89 -1.48 -4.06
C LEU A 123 -10.49 -2.88 -4.29
N LYS A 124 -9.84 -3.70 -5.09
CA LYS A 124 -10.15 -5.14 -5.08
C LYS A 124 -10.04 -5.60 -3.63
N PRO A 125 -10.92 -6.56 -3.20
CA PRO A 125 -10.82 -7.12 -1.86
C PRO A 125 -9.36 -7.41 -1.58
N PRO A 126 -8.86 -7.08 -0.38
CA PRO A 126 -7.45 -7.23 -0.05
C PRO A 126 -7.05 -8.57 -0.62
N TYR A 127 -6.04 -8.56 -1.51
CA TYR A 127 -5.53 -9.80 -2.13
C TYR A 127 -5.84 -10.91 -1.18
N GLU A 128 -6.59 -11.98 -1.57
CA GLU A 128 -6.89 -13.07 -0.66
C GLU A 128 -5.69 -13.15 0.23
N VAL A 129 -5.83 -12.88 1.55
CA VAL A 129 -4.67 -12.67 2.42
C VAL A 129 -3.86 -13.91 2.23
N MET A 130 -2.97 -13.88 1.23
CA MET A 130 -2.25 -15.07 0.84
C MET A 130 -1.43 -15.41 2.05
N THR A 131 -1.82 -16.46 2.70
CA THR A 131 -1.12 -16.96 3.86
C THR A 131 -0.10 -17.97 3.38
N LEU A 132 1.15 -17.71 3.66
CA LEU A 132 2.21 -18.67 3.42
C LEU A 132 2.22 -19.67 4.57
N SER A 133 1.91 -20.93 4.23
CA SER A 133 1.94 -22.04 5.17
C SER A 133 3.32 -22.69 5.16
N VAL A 134 4.02 -22.69 6.27
CA VAL A 134 5.37 -23.24 6.42
C VAL A 134 5.54 -24.03 7.70
N MET A 135 6.55 -24.86 7.76
CA MET A 135 6.96 -25.55 8.97
C MET A 135 8.12 -24.79 9.65
N ALA A 136 7.87 -24.27 10.82
CA ALA A 136 8.89 -23.63 11.68
C ALA A 136 8.89 -24.31 13.05
N ASP A 137 10.05 -24.65 13.60
CA ASP A 137 10.20 -25.33 14.88
C ASP A 137 9.30 -26.56 15.05
N ARG A 138 9.15 -27.35 13.95
CA ARG A 138 8.28 -28.55 13.87
C ARG A 138 6.78 -28.27 14.04
N GLN A 139 6.38 -27.03 13.94
CA GLN A 139 4.98 -26.61 13.99
C GLN A 139 4.57 -25.95 12.66
N LYS A 140 3.32 -26.14 12.27
CA LYS A 140 2.74 -25.45 11.12
C LYS A 140 2.54 -23.98 11.51
N LEU A 141 3.14 -23.07 10.74
CA LEU A 141 2.99 -21.64 10.88
C LEU A 141 2.26 -21.10 9.65
N GLU A 142 1.19 -20.37 9.89
CA GLU A 142 0.46 -19.60 8.89
C GLU A 142 0.90 -18.14 8.98
N LEU A 143 1.58 -17.64 7.94
CA LEU A 143 2.13 -16.30 7.93
C LEU A 143 1.48 -15.46 6.81
N PRO A 144 0.77 -14.37 7.13
CA PRO A 144 0.26 -13.45 6.13
C PRO A 144 1.40 -12.93 5.25
N THR A 145 1.27 -13.05 3.93
CA THR A 145 2.34 -12.69 2.99
C THR A 145 2.67 -11.19 3.03
N GLU A 146 1.72 -10.37 3.47
CA GLU A 146 1.93 -8.94 3.72
C GLU A 146 2.92 -8.63 4.84
N LYS A 147 3.17 -9.57 5.77
CA LYS A 147 4.16 -9.40 6.84
C LYS A 147 5.58 -9.79 6.43
N ILE A 148 5.75 -10.38 5.25
CA ILE A 148 7.04 -10.83 4.75
C ILE A 148 7.77 -9.68 4.05
N LEU A 149 8.94 -9.30 4.57
CA LEU A 149 9.83 -8.32 3.95
C LEU A 149 10.62 -8.97 2.81
N TYR A 150 11.21 -10.11 3.10
CA TYR A 150 11.92 -10.92 2.13
C TYR A 150 12.14 -12.34 2.66
N ILE A 151 12.50 -13.25 1.77
CA ILE A 151 12.92 -14.62 2.09
C ILE A 151 14.31 -14.82 1.55
N ASP A 152 15.21 -15.38 2.36
CA ASP A 152 16.54 -15.74 1.90
C ASP A 152 16.87 -17.24 2.14
N TYR A 153 17.91 -17.69 1.44
CA TYR A 153 18.49 -19.00 1.65
C TYR A 153 19.97 -18.87 1.95
N GLN A 154 20.33 -19.07 3.20
CA GLN A 154 21.69 -18.95 3.66
C GLN A 154 22.03 -20.09 4.64
N ASN A 155 23.25 -20.60 4.59
CA ASN A 155 23.72 -21.70 5.45
C ASN A 155 22.82 -22.95 5.39
N ARG A 156 22.33 -23.30 4.17
CA ARG A 156 21.41 -24.42 3.92
C ARG A 156 20.06 -24.29 4.64
N MET A 157 19.66 -23.10 5.01
CA MET A 157 18.40 -22.82 5.70
C MET A 157 17.63 -21.73 4.98
N THR A 158 16.34 -21.95 4.80
CA THR A 158 15.41 -20.91 4.32
C THR A 158 14.94 -20.09 5.52
N ARG A 159 14.99 -18.77 5.40
CA ARG A 159 14.58 -17.85 6.45
C ARG A 159 13.59 -16.83 5.91
N ILE A 160 12.52 -16.60 6.64
CA ILE A 160 11.52 -15.57 6.36
C ILE A 160 11.80 -14.39 7.28
N HIS A 161 12.01 -13.22 6.69
CA HIS A 161 12.27 -11.98 7.42
C HIS A 161 10.99 -11.16 7.48
N THR A 162 10.57 -10.81 8.68
CA THR A 162 9.45 -9.93 8.98
C THR A 162 9.95 -8.67 9.68
N ALA A 163 9.09 -7.68 9.91
CA ALA A 163 9.46 -6.49 10.68
C ALA A 163 9.78 -6.82 12.15
N GLU A 164 9.27 -7.94 12.67
CA GLU A 164 9.37 -8.31 14.08
C GLU A 164 10.52 -9.28 14.35
N ARG A 165 10.74 -10.25 13.45
CA ARG A 165 11.69 -11.35 13.65
C ARG A 165 12.09 -12.04 12.35
N VAL A 166 13.17 -12.81 12.44
CA VAL A 166 13.59 -13.77 11.40
C VAL A 166 13.12 -15.16 11.79
N ILE A 167 12.44 -15.85 10.89
CA ILE A 167 11.84 -17.16 11.12
C ILE A 167 12.57 -18.20 10.25
N PRO A 168 13.39 -19.07 10.83
CA PRO A 168 13.93 -20.21 10.11
C PRO A 168 12.81 -21.22 9.82
N VAL A 169 12.75 -21.71 8.59
CA VAL A 169 11.70 -22.65 8.17
C VAL A 169 12.28 -23.90 7.57
N SER A 170 11.57 -25.01 7.72
CA SER A 170 11.88 -26.27 7.09
C SER A 170 11.50 -26.23 5.60
N GLY A 171 12.27 -26.87 4.76
CA GLY A 171 12.05 -26.91 3.31
C GLY A 171 13.07 -26.10 2.52
N GLY A 172 13.25 -26.47 1.25
CA GLY A 172 14.14 -25.78 0.33
C GLY A 172 13.58 -24.43 -0.10
N PHE A 173 14.44 -23.49 -0.49
CA PHE A 173 14.04 -22.15 -0.92
C PHE A 173 12.94 -22.18 -2.01
N GLN A 174 13.09 -23.04 -3.02
CA GLN A 174 12.10 -23.14 -4.10
C GLN A 174 10.74 -23.66 -3.61
N GLU A 175 10.76 -24.62 -2.70
CA GLU A 175 9.55 -25.20 -2.10
C GLU A 175 8.79 -24.14 -1.29
N VAL A 176 9.48 -23.45 -0.41
CA VAL A 176 8.90 -22.40 0.45
C VAL A 176 8.37 -21.24 -0.38
N THR A 177 9.06 -20.84 -1.45
CA THR A 177 8.68 -19.69 -2.27
C THR A 177 7.71 -20.02 -3.41
N ALA A 178 7.41 -21.29 -3.67
CA ALA A 178 6.55 -21.71 -4.78
C ALA A 178 5.17 -21.05 -4.76
N ALA A 179 4.55 -20.94 -3.59
CA ALA A 179 3.25 -20.29 -3.42
C ALA A 179 3.29 -18.78 -3.74
N LEU A 180 4.45 -18.14 -3.58
CA LEU A 180 4.64 -16.70 -3.79
C LEU A 180 4.98 -16.34 -5.24
N GLN A 181 5.24 -17.30 -6.12
CA GLN A 181 5.60 -17.04 -7.52
C GLN A 181 4.48 -16.34 -8.32
N LYS A 182 3.24 -16.52 -7.92
CA LYS A 182 2.08 -15.87 -8.56
C LYS A 182 1.76 -14.49 -7.95
N ASP A 183 2.36 -14.18 -6.83
CA ASP A 183 2.16 -12.92 -6.14
C ASP A 183 3.13 -11.87 -6.70
N ARG A 184 2.58 -10.90 -7.43
CA ARG A 184 3.36 -9.85 -8.12
C ARG A 184 4.18 -8.95 -7.19
N ARG A 185 3.92 -9.00 -5.88
CA ARG A 185 4.71 -8.27 -4.88
C ARG A 185 6.12 -8.85 -4.72
N PHE A 186 6.28 -10.15 -5.00
CA PHE A 186 7.55 -10.85 -4.75
C PHE A 186 8.43 -10.91 -5.99
N LEU A 187 9.65 -10.39 -5.86
CA LEU A 187 10.64 -10.34 -6.93
C LEU A 187 11.89 -11.15 -6.54
N PRO A 188 12.30 -12.17 -7.33
CA PRO A 188 13.58 -12.84 -7.13
C PRO A 188 14.72 -11.89 -7.53
N CYS A 189 15.31 -11.18 -6.56
CA CYS A 189 16.30 -10.13 -6.82
C CYS A 189 17.75 -10.62 -6.85
N TYR A 190 18.03 -11.74 -6.20
CA TYR A 190 19.33 -12.38 -6.15
C TYR A 190 19.19 -13.89 -5.98
N ARG A 191 20.30 -14.64 -6.20
CA ARG A 191 20.28 -16.11 -5.99
C ARG A 191 19.90 -16.45 -4.54
N GLY A 192 18.77 -17.12 -4.36
CA GLY A 192 18.27 -17.47 -3.03
C GLY A 192 17.73 -16.28 -2.23
N VAL A 193 17.29 -15.21 -2.91
CA VAL A 193 16.65 -14.06 -2.27
C VAL A 193 15.40 -13.67 -3.05
N LEU A 194 14.26 -13.68 -2.36
CA LEU A 194 12.95 -13.24 -2.84
C LEU A 194 12.50 -12.03 -2.00
N ILE A 195 12.46 -10.86 -2.61
CA ILE A 195 12.10 -9.60 -1.93
C ILE A 195 10.63 -9.27 -2.16
N ASN A 196 9.97 -8.76 -1.14
CA ASN A 196 8.67 -8.13 -1.29
C ASN A 196 8.87 -6.65 -1.69
N MET A 197 8.44 -6.30 -2.88
CA MET A 197 8.65 -4.97 -3.47
C MET A 197 7.91 -3.86 -2.72
N ASP A 198 6.88 -4.19 -1.95
CA ASP A 198 6.18 -3.24 -1.08
C ASP A 198 7.06 -2.65 0.02
N TYR A 199 8.14 -3.31 0.36
CA TYR A 199 9.04 -2.88 1.43
C TYR A 199 10.34 -2.24 0.93
N ILE A 200 10.46 -2.01 -0.38
CA ILE A 200 11.62 -1.32 -0.94
C ILE A 200 11.46 0.19 -0.72
N SER A 201 12.42 0.79 -0.05
CA SER A 201 12.48 2.24 0.20
C SER A 201 13.34 2.98 -0.82
N GLN A 202 14.38 2.33 -1.32
CA GLN A 202 15.32 2.95 -2.26
C GLN A 202 15.96 1.88 -3.15
N VAL A 203 16.25 2.26 -4.38
CA VAL A 203 16.95 1.40 -5.36
C VAL A 203 18.16 2.12 -5.89
N ASP A 204 19.30 1.47 -5.81
CA ASP A 204 20.53 1.92 -6.47
C ASP A 204 20.97 0.94 -7.58
N SER A 205 22.19 1.07 -8.08
CA SER A 205 22.70 0.24 -9.18
C SER A 205 22.90 -1.23 -8.78
N GLN A 206 23.10 -1.51 -7.48
CA GLN A 206 23.53 -2.81 -6.98
C GLN A 206 22.64 -3.38 -5.90
N THR A 207 21.80 -2.55 -5.25
CA THR A 207 20.99 -2.97 -4.11
C THR A 207 19.55 -2.46 -4.15
N PHE A 208 18.66 -3.24 -3.56
CA PHE A 208 17.37 -2.80 -3.07
C PHE A 208 17.48 -2.55 -1.57
N ARG A 209 17.21 -1.32 -1.14
CA ARG A 209 17.18 -0.96 0.28
C ARG A 209 15.76 -1.06 0.80
N LEU A 210 15.57 -1.79 1.90
CA LEU A 210 14.28 -1.93 2.55
C LEU A 210 13.98 -0.79 3.53
N ILE A 211 12.73 -0.66 3.93
CA ILE A 211 12.25 0.34 4.90
C ILE A 211 12.89 0.18 6.29
N ASN A 212 13.37 -1.02 6.64
CA ASN A 212 14.09 -1.30 7.88
C ASN A 212 15.60 -0.99 7.78
N GLY A 213 16.07 -0.44 6.63
CA GLY A 213 17.45 -0.08 6.38
C GLY A 213 18.33 -1.19 5.81
N GLU A 214 17.86 -2.44 5.78
CA GLU A 214 18.60 -3.55 5.18
C GLU A 214 18.78 -3.36 3.66
N ALA A 215 19.94 -3.75 3.14
CA ALA A 215 20.26 -3.69 1.72
C ALA A 215 20.40 -5.10 1.15
N LEU A 216 19.55 -5.44 0.17
CA LEU A 216 19.57 -6.71 -0.52
C LEU A 216 20.24 -6.56 -1.89
N PRO A 217 21.12 -7.48 -2.30
CA PRO A 217 21.85 -7.38 -3.55
C PRO A 217 20.92 -7.57 -4.76
N ILE A 218 21.23 -6.86 -5.84
CA ILE A 218 20.62 -7.07 -7.15
C ILE A 218 21.57 -7.95 -7.98
N ALA A 219 21.02 -9.00 -8.61
CA ALA A 219 21.81 -9.87 -9.47
C ALA A 219 22.39 -9.09 -10.66
N LEU A 220 23.72 -9.14 -10.83
CA LEU A 220 24.43 -8.36 -11.86
C LEU A 220 23.97 -8.69 -13.28
N ARG A 221 23.69 -9.99 -13.56
CA ARG A 221 23.37 -10.47 -14.92
C ARG A 221 22.07 -9.86 -15.47
N ASN A 222 21.08 -9.60 -14.64
CA ASN A 222 19.77 -9.08 -15.03
C ASN A 222 19.32 -7.85 -14.20
N GLY A 223 20.27 -7.14 -13.61
CA GLY A 223 19.99 -6.02 -12.71
C GLY A 223 19.20 -4.88 -13.37
N LYS A 224 19.42 -4.60 -14.66
CA LYS A 224 18.61 -3.62 -15.40
C LYS A 224 17.15 -4.04 -15.47
N GLN A 225 16.89 -5.30 -15.80
CA GLN A 225 15.53 -5.85 -15.88
C GLN A 225 14.83 -5.85 -14.51
N LEU A 226 15.54 -6.24 -13.44
CA LEU A 226 14.97 -6.25 -12.08
C LEU A 226 14.56 -4.86 -11.62
N ARG A 227 15.39 -3.84 -11.87
CA ARG A 227 15.03 -2.45 -11.56
C ARG A 227 13.85 -1.96 -12.41
N GLU A 228 13.79 -2.36 -13.67
CA GLU A 228 12.66 -2.03 -14.54
C GLU A 228 11.37 -2.69 -14.08
N THR A 229 11.41 -3.97 -13.70
CA THR A 229 10.27 -4.69 -13.10
C THR A 229 9.76 -3.96 -11.85
N TYR A 230 10.67 -3.52 -10.97
CA TYR A 230 10.29 -2.76 -9.79
C TYR A 230 9.67 -1.41 -10.16
N ARG A 231 10.24 -0.67 -11.13
CA ARG A 231 9.64 0.59 -11.60
C ARG A 231 8.24 0.38 -12.14
N GLN A 232 8.04 -0.62 -13.01
CA GLN A 232 6.72 -0.96 -13.54
C GLN A 232 5.74 -1.33 -12.42
N TYR A 233 6.20 -2.06 -11.41
CA TYR A 233 5.41 -2.38 -10.23
C TYR A 233 4.95 -1.11 -9.49
N VAL A 234 5.83 -0.15 -9.27
CA VAL A 234 5.52 1.14 -8.65
C VAL A 234 4.57 1.96 -9.52
N PHE A 235 4.87 2.10 -10.84
CA PHE A 235 4.06 2.90 -11.76
C PHE A 235 2.68 2.28 -12.08
N SER A 236 2.52 0.97 -11.98
CA SER A 236 1.21 0.31 -12.17
C SER A 236 0.27 0.51 -10.98
N GLY A 237 0.64 1.33 -9.99
CA GLY A 237 -0.12 1.51 -8.76
C GLY A 237 -0.12 0.27 -7.84
N MET A 238 0.61 -0.79 -8.21
CA MET A 238 0.77 -2.00 -7.38
C MET A 238 1.88 -1.83 -6.35
N GLY A 239 2.83 -0.93 -6.61
CA GLY A 239 3.97 -0.67 -5.74
C GLY A 239 3.72 0.50 -4.79
N ARG A 240 4.19 0.33 -3.56
CA ARG A 240 4.26 1.41 -2.59
C ARG A 240 5.40 2.32 -3.00
N ILE A 241 5.10 3.56 -3.40
CA ILE A 241 6.14 4.59 -3.50
C ILE A 241 6.52 4.95 -2.06
N VAL A 242 7.75 4.64 -1.69
CA VAL A 242 8.32 4.97 -0.37
C VAL A 242 8.80 6.41 -0.36
#